data_2df352753ca5a7c65a410834ee614ed2
#
_entry.id   2df352753ca5a7c65a410834ee614ed2
#
_cell.length_a   1.000
_cell.length_b   1.000
_cell.length_c   1.000
_cell.angle_alpha   90.00
_cell.angle_beta   90.00
_cell.angle_gamma   90.00
#
_symmetry.space_group_name_H-M   'P 1'
#
loop_
_entity.id
_entity.type
_entity.pdbx_description
1 polymer ?
#
loop_
_entity_poly.entity_id
_entity_poly.type
_entity_poly.pdbx_seq_one_letter_code
_entity_poly.pdbx_strand_id
1 'polypeptide(L)'
;MAVLKDMQAMLKRTFYLLIIFSLVVIIPPSDSFPNGVGKAGSNGCLCHGGNSDLTSLEIEGLPDKFESNTTYDLRLIITSEIDIASENSSKGGFRINISHGVINFENDSHGTFLEDSWTHTEEGNKYRTWNFSWTSPEDNSSSVEFRIYGNAVNGNGNPYGDAWNYLDFKIGGVEYFDDLSVREKDYQIQ
;
A
#
# COMPACT_ATOMS: atom_id res chain seq x y z
N MET A 1 -34.14 -16.54 -52.31
CA MET A 1 -32.95 -17.13 -51.64
C MET A 1 -31.97 -16.08 -51.10
N ALA A 2 -31.77 -14.94 -51.78
CA ALA A 2 -30.89 -13.86 -51.30
C ALA A 2 -31.40 -13.19 -50.00
N VAL A 3 -32.68 -12.81 -49.94
CA VAL A 3 -33.31 -12.13 -48.78
C VAL A 3 -33.17 -12.96 -47.48
N LEU A 4 -33.27 -14.28 -47.57
CA LEU A 4 -33.13 -15.16 -46.40
C LEU A 4 -31.67 -15.20 -45.88
N LYS A 5 -30.67 -15.11 -46.74
CA LYS A 5 -29.27 -15.04 -46.36
C LYS A 5 -28.92 -13.70 -45.69
N ASP A 6 -29.44 -12.61 -46.20
CA ASP A 6 -29.24 -11.25 -45.63
C ASP A 6 -29.92 -11.14 -44.26
N MET A 7 -31.09 -11.70 -44.07
CA MET A 7 -31.76 -11.76 -42.78
C MET A 7 -31.00 -12.58 -41.75
N GLN A 8 -30.44 -13.74 -42.16
CA GLN A 8 -29.61 -14.55 -41.27
C GLN A 8 -28.30 -13.85 -40.88
N ALA A 9 -27.68 -13.11 -41.82
CA ALA A 9 -26.46 -12.36 -41.56
C ALA A 9 -26.71 -11.22 -40.58
N MET A 10 -27.86 -10.51 -40.74
CA MET A 10 -28.26 -9.45 -39.83
C MET A 10 -28.54 -9.99 -38.43
N LEU A 11 -29.26 -11.12 -38.32
CA LEU A 11 -29.55 -11.76 -37.01
C LEU A 11 -28.29 -12.18 -36.27
N LYS A 12 -27.31 -12.73 -36.98
CA LYS A 12 -25.97 -13.07 -36.40
C LYS A 12 -25.23 -11.83 -35.90
N ARG A 13 -25.22 -10.75 -36.68
CA ARG A 13 -24.55 -9.49 -36.27
C ARG A 13 -25.21 -8.90 -35.02
N THR A 14 -26.53 -8.86 -34.98
CA THR A 14 -27.25 -8.38 -33.78
C THR A 14 -26.99 -9.25 -32.57
N PHE A 15 -26.92 -10.56 -32.73
CA PHE A 15 -26.61 -11.50 -31.65
C PHE A 15 -25.19 -11.28 -31.08
N TYR A 16 -24.16 -11.10 -31.95
CA TYR A 16 -22.80 -10.79 -31.49
C TYR A 16 -22.71 -9.43 -30.81
N LEU A 17 -23.42 -8.42 -31.29
CA LEU A 17 -23.48 -7.11 -30.64
C LEU A 17 -24.12 -7.18 -29.26
N LEU A 18 -25.17 -7.98 -29.07
CA LEU A 18 -25.80 -8.21 -27.79
C LEU A 18 -24.87 -8.96 -26.82
N ILE A 19 -24.11 -9.94 -27.29
CA ILE A 19 -23.11 -10.63 -26.45
C ILE A 19 -22.01 -9.67 -26.03
N ILE A 20 -21.47 -8.85 -26.93
CA ILE A 20 -20.44 -7.86 -26.60
C ILE A 20 -20.98 -6.85 -25.60
N PHE A 21 -22.20 -6.36 -25.82
CA PHE A 21 -22.84 -5.42 -24.90
C PHE A 21 -23.10 -6.04 -23.51
N SER A 22 -23.53 -7.31 -23.45
CA SER A 22 -23.72 -8.01 -22.17
C SER A 22 -22.42 -8.23 -21.41
N LEU A 23 -21.31 -8.49 -22.11
CA LEU A 23 -19.97 -8.62 -21.50
C LEU A 23 -19.48 -7.30 -20.89
N VAL A 24 -19.76 -6.16 -21.53
CA VAL A 24 -19.38 -4.83 -21.01
C VAL A 24 -20.19 -4.45 -19.76
N VAL A 25 -21.44 -4.89 -19.65
CA VAL A 25 -22.31 -4.59 -18.50
C VAL A 25 -22.00 -5.44 -17.26
N ILE A 26 -21.28 -6.58 -17.43
CA ILE A 26 -20.95 -7.51 -16.32
C ILE A 26 -19.62 -7.15 -15.63
N ILE A 27 -18.85 -6.17 -16.13
CA ILE A 27 -17.65 -5.71 -15.43
C ILE A 27 -18.12 -4.95 -14.18
N PRO A 28 -17.96 -5.50 -12.96
CA PRO A 28 -18.29 -4.72 -11.77
C PRO A 28 -17.41 -3.49 -11.74
N PRO A 29 -17.92 -2.33 -11.30
CA PRO A 29 -17.05 -1.19 -11.00
C PRO A 29 -16.00 -1.67 -10.01
N SER A 30 -14.75 -1.29 -10.21
CA SER A 30 -13.71 -1.50 -9.21
C SER A 30 -14.07 -0.62 -8.01
N ASP A 31 -14.56 -1.24 -6.93
CA ASP A 31 -14.84 -0.51 -5.71
C ASP A 31 -13.51 0.01 -5.13
N SER A 32 -13.44 1.31 -4.92
CA SER A 32 -12.42 1.93 -4.09
C SER A 32 -12.66 1.50 -2.64
N PHE A 33 -11.59 1.15 -1.91
CA PHE A 33 -11.65 0.83 -0.48
C PHE A 33 -11.26 2.08 0.33
N PRO A 34 -12.19 2.99 0.63
CA PRO A 34 -11.88 4.24 1.31
C PRO A 34 -11.38 4.03 2.75
N ASN A 35 -11.72 2.90 3.35
CA ASN A 35 -11.28 2.49 4.70
C ASN A 35 -10.05 1.57 4.68
N GLY A 36 -9.26 1.62 3.62
CA GLY A 36 -8.05 0.83 3.50
C GLY A 36 -8.28 -0.63 3.12
N VAL A 37 -7.20 -1.37 3.01
CA VAL A 37 -7.16 -2.77 2.59
C VAL A 37 -6.31 -3.57 3.57
N GLY A 38 -6.88 -4.62 4.15
CA GLY A 38 -6.17 -5.57 4.99
C GLY A 38 -5.44 -6.64 4.18
N LYS A 39 -5.75 -7.91 4.42
CA LYS A 39 -5.07 -9.07 3.83
C LYS A 39 -5.04 -9.08 2.29
N ALA A 40 -6.08 -8.54 1.65
CA ALA A 40 -6.14 -8.44 0.19
C ALA A 40 -4.99 -7.58 -0.41
N GLY A 41 -4.41 -6.66 0.39
CA GLY A 41 -3.27 -5.82 0.01
C GLY A 41 -1.89 -6.43 0.29
N SER A 42 -1.78 -7.73 0.60
CA SER A 42 -0.52 -8.39 0.98
C SER A 42 0.60 -8.30 -0.09
N ASN A 43 0.24 -8.12 -1.34
CA ASN A 43 1.16 -8.01 -2.48
C ASN A 43 1.28 -6.58 -3.03
N GLY A 44 0.83 -5.56 -2.29
CA GLY A 44 0.84 -4.17 -2.71
C GLY A 44 -0.51 -3.65 -3.18
N CYS A 45 -0.52 -2.46 -3.75
CA CYS A 45 -1.73 -1.78 -4.21
C CYS A 45 -2.09 -2.19 -5.66
N LEU A 46 -2.11 -3.48 -5.97
CA LEU A 46 -2.24 -4.04 -7.32
C LEU A 46 -3.49 -3.60 -8.09
N CYS A 47 -4.58 -3.20 -7.39
CA CYS A 47 -5.77 -2.63 -8.02
C CYS A 47 -5.46 -1.30 -8.74
N HIS A 48 -4.36 -0.62 -8.36
CA HIS A 48 -3.88 0.63 -8.93
C HIS A 48 -2.74 0.43 -9.95
N GLY A 49 -2.54 -0.80 -10.43
CA GLY A 49 -1.49 -1.14 -11.39
C GLY A 49 -0.20 -1.63 -10.74
N GLY A 50 0.92 -1.56 -11.47
CA GLY A 50 2.26 -1.87 -10.96
C GLY A 50 2.81 -0.74 -10.07
N ASN A 51 3.83 -1.05 -9.25
CA ASN A 51 4.54 0.00 -8.50
C ASN A 51 5.26 0.97 -9.47
N SER A 52 5.45 2.20 -9.03
CA SER A 52 5.90 3.29 -9.89
C SER A 52 6.85 4.24 -9.15
N ASP A 53 7.92 4.64 -9.83
CA ASP A 53 8.87 5.63 -9.33
C ASP A 53 8.28 7.06 -9.25
N LEU A 54 7.06 7.28 -9.78
CA LEU A 54 6.31 8.53 -9.59
C LEU A 54 5.88 8.75 -8.13
N THR A 55 6.01 7.70 -7.29
CA THR A 55 5.68 7.74 -5.87
C THR A 55 6.84 7.19 -5.06
N SER A 56 7.22 7.90 -4.01
CA SER A 56 8.21 7.48 -3.03
C SER A 56 7.62 7.52 -1.61
N LEU A 57 8.15 6.65 -0.75
CA LEU A 57 7.79 6.59 0.65
C LEU A 57 8.99 6.91 1.51
N GLU A 58 8.74 7.60 2.61
CA GLU A 58 9.71 7.87 3.65
C GLU A 58 9.07 7.65 5.01
N ILE A 59 9.86 7.18 5.97
CA ILE A 59 9.46 7.10 7.37
C ILE A 59 10.46 7.87 8.22
N GLU A 60 9.97 8.88 8.92
CA GLU A 60 10.75 9.69 9.83
C GLU A 60 10.58 9.18 11.27
N GLY A 61 11.56 9.44 12.13
CA GLY A 61 11.51 9.16 13.57
C GLY A 61 12.01 7.78 13.98
N LEU A 62 12.39 6.90 13.02
CA LEU A 62 13.03 5.63 13.35
C LEU A 62 14.45 5.85 13.88
N PRO A 63 14.86 5.17 14.97
CA PRO A 63 16.25 5.16 15.41
C PRO A 63 17.12 4.26 14.51
N ASP A 64 18.43 4.43 14.54
CA ASP A 64 19.37 3.52 13.86
C ASP A 64 19.28 2.09 14.41
N LYS A 65 19.07 1.97 15.74
CA LYS A 65 18.79 0.73 16.47
C LYS A 65 17.75 0.99 17.54
N PHE A 66 16.87 0.03 17.80
CA PHE A 66 15.83 0.21 18.81
C PHE A 66 16.27 -0.30 20.20
N GLU A 67 15.84 0.41 21.23
CA GLU A 67 15.90 -0.03 22.62
C GLU A 67 14.68 -0.90 22.96
N SER A 68 14.80 -1.79 23.97
CA SER A 68 13.72 -2.64 24.46
C SER A 68 12.53 -1.83 24.97
N ASN A 69 11.31 -2.24 24.61
CA ASN A 69 10.04 -1.64 25.08
C ASN A 69 9.99 -0.09 24.97
N THR A 70 10.64 0.46 23.96
CA THR A 70 10.74 1.92 23.76
C THR A 70 9.76 2.37 22.68
N THR A 71 9.03 3.44 22.96
CA THR A 71 8.07 4.03 22.02
C THR A 71 8.74 5.13 21.21
N TYR A 72 8.62 5.06 19.90
CA TYR A 72 9.11 6.02 18.91
C TYR A 72 7.94 6.65 18.18
N ASP A 73 7.94 7.98 18.09
CA ASP A 73 6.98 8.73 17.29
C ASP A 73 7.45 8.72 15.83
N LEU A 74 6.61 8.17 14.96
CA LEU A 74 6.93 7.96 13.56
C LEU A 74 5.99 8.76 12.66
N ARG A 75 6.50 9.10 11.49
CA ARG A 75 5.76 9.79 10.46
C ARG A 75 5.99 9.13 9.11
N LEU A 76 4.93 8.57 8.54
CA LEU A 76 4.93 8.07 7.15
C LEU A 76 4.60 9.22 6.20
N ILE A 77 5.42 9.40 5.17
CA ILE A 77 5.27 10.42 4.13
C ILE A 77 5.23 9.72 2.78
N ILE A 78 4.24 10.06 1.97
CA ILE A 78 4.14 9.69 0.56
C ILE A 78 4.36 10.93 -0.28
N THR A 79 5.44 10.96 -1.04
CA THR A 79 5.71 12.00 -2.05
C THR A 79 5.38 11.44 -3.43
N SER A 80 4.66 12.21 -4.26
CA SER A 80 4.24 11.74 -5.57
C SER A 80 4.08 12.90 -6.56
N GLU A 81 4.38 12.63 -7.82
CA GLU A 81 4.13 13.52 -8.96
C GLU A 81 2.66 13.48 -9.44
N ILE A 82 1.82 12.64 -8.83
CA ILE A 82 0.40 12.54 -9.20
C ILE A 82 -0.36 13.77 -8.72
N ASP A 83 -0.96 14.46 -9.68
CA ASP A 83 -1.82 15.61 -9.43
C ASP A 83 -3.13 15.18 -8.76
N ILE A 84 -3.63 16.02 -7.86
CA ILE A 84 -4.86 15.80 -7.10
C ILE A 84 -5.99 16.56 -7.79
N ALA A 85 -7.11 15.88 -8.09
CA ALA A 85 -8.24 16.47 -8.79
C ALA A 85 -8.90 17.62 -8.01
N SER A 86 -8.95 17.54 -6.68
CA SER A 86 -9.43 18.63 -5.81
C SER A 86 -8.89 18.49 -4.38
N GLU A 87 -8.87 19.57 -3.62
CA GLU A 87 -8.39 19.56 -2.23
C GLU A 87 -9.20 18.61 -1.31
N ASN A 88 -10.47 18.42 -1.59
CA ASN A 88 -11.38 17.60 -0.78
C ASN A 88 -11.46 16.12 -1.25
N SER A 89 -10.75 15.76 -2.33
CA SER A 89 -10.72 14.38 -2.81
C SER A 89 -9.75 13.53 -2.00
N SER A 90 -9.84 12.21 -2.17
CA SER A 90 -8.82 11.27 -1.68
C SER A 90 -7.47 11.59 -2.32
N LYS A 91 -6.40 11.55 -1.51
CA LYS A 91 -5.04 11.90 -1.92
C LYS A 91 -4.08 10.72 -1.84
N GLY A 92 -4.34 9.79 -0.91
CA GLY A 92 -3.46 8.66 -0.71
C GLY A 92 -4.01 7.62 0.25
N GLY A 93 -3.21 6.60 0.46
CA GLY A 93 -3.49 5.55 1.40
C GLY A 93 -2.23 4.74 1.69
N PHE A 94 -2.26 3.98 2.76
CA PHE A 94 -1.13 3.15 3.16
C PHE A 94 -1.57 1.80 3.70
N ARG A 95 -0.62 0.87 3.75
CA ARG A 95 -0.68 -0.37 4.51
C ARG A 95 0.68 -0.61 5.17
N ILE A 96 0.69 -0.88 6.48
CA ILE A 96 1.89 -1.16 7.26
C ILE A 96 1.77 -2.55 7.88
N ASN A 97 2.77 -3.38 7.65
CA ASN A 97 3.02 -4.63 8.37
C ASN A 97 4.36 -4.51 9.09
N ILE A 98 4.39 -5.01 10.31
CA ILE A 98 5.60 -5.17 11.12
C ILE A 98 5.69 -6.60 11.65
N SER A 99 6.90 -7.12 11.80
CA SER A 99 7.09 -8.46 12.35
C SER A 99 6.93 -8.50 13.88
N HIS A 100 7.31 -7.44 14.60
CA HIS A 100 7.29 -7.36 16.06
C HIS A 100 7.07 -5.92 16.55
N GLY A 101 6.63 -5.79 17.81
CA GLY A 101 6.28 -4.52 18.43
C GLY A 101 4.82 -4.15 18.22
N VAL A 102 4.43 -2.95 18.62
CA VAL A 102 3.05 -2.47 18.59
C VAL A 102 2.98 -1.10 17.93
N ILE A 103 2.17 -0.99 16.89
CA ILE A 103 1.82 0.30 16.28
C ILE A 103 0.57 0.85 16.96
N ASN A 104 0.53 2.15 17.19
CA ASN A 104 -0.62 2.87 17.71
C ASN A 104 -0.83 4.18 16.95
N PHE A 105 -2.08 4.40 16.48
CA PHE A 105 -2.56 5.66 15.96
C PHE A 105 -3.36 6.35 17.05
N GLU A 106 -2.67 7.11 17.93
CA GLU A 106 -3.30 7.80 19.04
C GLU A 106 -4.29 8.84 18.56
N ASN A 107 -5.56 8.72 19.01
CA ASN A 107 -6.64 9.70 18.85
C ASN A 107 -6.81 10.33 17.45
N ASP A 108 -5.99 9.96 16.53
CA ASP A 108 -6.02 10.41 15.16
C ASP A 108 -6.72 9.32 14.34
N SER A 109 -7.98 9.57 14.00
CA SER A 109 -8.86 8.65 13.27
C SER A 109 -8.36 8.31 11.85
N HIS A 110 -7.08 8.59 11.55
CA HIS A 110 -6.50 8.44 10.21
C HIS A 110 -5.95 7.06 9.91
N GLY A 111 -5.71 6.24 10.94
CA GLY A 111 -5.26 4.86 10.82
C GLY A 111 -6.11 3.89 11.61
N THR A 112 -6.22 2.66 11.13
CA THR A 112 -6.96 1.57 11.75
C THR A 112 -6.27 0.24 11.53
N PHE A 113 -6.45 -0.71 12.46
CA PHE A 113 -6.02 -2.09 12.27
C PHE A 113 -7.12 -2.87 11.56
N LEU A 114 -6.79 -3.45 10.41
CA LEU A 114 -7.72 -4.24 9.61
C LEU A 114 -7.07 -5.57 9.26
N GLU A 115 -7.70 -6.66 9.70
CA GLU A 115 -7.26 -8.04 9.52
C GLU A 115 -5.87 -8.29 10.15
N ASP A 116 -4.78 -8.06 9.44
CA ASP A 116 -3.41 -8.36 9.87
C ASP A 116 -2.44 -7.18 9.67
N SER A 117 -2.96 -5.99 9.41
CA SER A 117 -2.15 -4.81 9.07
C SER A 117 -2.78 -3.50 9.53
N TRP A 118 -1.97 -2.49 9.65
CA TRP A 118 -2.42 -1.11 9.80
C TRP A 118 -2.65 -0.48 8.42
N THR A 119 -3.76 0.25 8.31
CA THR A 119 -4.13 0.93 7.06
C THR A 119 -4.84 2.25 7.38
N HIS A 120 -5.02 3.09 6.35
CA HIS A 120 -5.74 4.35 6.49
C HIS A 120 -7.26 4.11 6.70
N THR A 121 -7.91 5.08 7.34
CA THR A 121 -9.36 5.19 7.39
C THR A 121 -9.87 6.04 6.22
N GLU A 122 -11.18 6.16 6.05
CA GLU A 122 -11.80 7.08 5.08
C GLU A 122 -11.36 8.54 5.33
N GLU A 123 -11.24 8.96 6.58
CA GLU A 123 -10.71 10.29 6.91
C GLU A 123 -9.21 10.38 6.57
N GLY A 124 -8.46 9.32 6.86
CA GLY A 124 -7.01 9.23 6.59
C GLY A 124 -6.65 9.24 5.11
N ASN A 125 -7.54 8.84 4.20
CA ASN A 125 -7.26 8.83 2.76
C ASN A 125 -7.13 10.24 2.12
N LYS A 126 -7.51 11.29 2.85
CA LYS A 126 -7.37 12.70 2.43
C LYS A 126 -5.94 13.23 2.58
N TYR A 127 -5.04 12.42 3.08
CA TYR A 127 -3.66 12.81 3.38
C TYR A 127 -2.67 11.96 2.58
N ARG A 128 -1.42 12.41 2.54
CA ARG A 128 -0.22 11.67 2.09
C ARG A 128 0.82 11.62 3.20
N THR A 129 0.41 11.94 4.44
CA THR A 129 1.26 11.93 5.63
C THR A 129 0.44 11.49 6.83
N TRP A 130 0.99 10.55 7.62
CA TRP A 130 0.34 10.01 8.82
C TRP A 130 1.33 9.91 9.95
N ASN A 131 0.92 10.35 11.14
CA ASN A 131 1.69 10.23 12.37
C ASN A 131 1.16 9.04 13.18
N PHE A 132 2.06 8.26 13.75
CA PHE A 132 1.74 7.14 14.61
C PHE A 132 2.93 6.86 15.53
N SER A 133 2.74 6.03 16.54
CA SER A 133 3.85 5.55 17.36
C SER A 133 4.09 4.06 17.13
N TRP A 134 5.33 3.64 17.32
CA TRP A 134 5.74 2.25 17.38
C TRP A 134 6.45 1.97 18.68
N THR A 135 5.93 1.02 19.47
CA THR A 135 6.63 0.50 20.64
C THR A 135 7.38 -0.75 20.24
N SER A 136 8.69 -0.74 20.39
CA SER A 136 9.59 -1.83 20.06
C SER A 136 9.34 -3.06 20.95
N PRO A 137 9.75 -4.27 20.50
CA PRO A 137 9.66 -5.48 21.32
C PRO A 137 10.58 -5.41 22.55
N GLU A 138 10.32 -6.28 23.51
CA GLU A 138 11.17 -6.47 24.70
C GLU A 138 12.57 -6.99 24.32
N ASP A 139 12.65 -7.89 23.35
CA ASP A 139 13.91 -8.48 22.87
C ASP A 139 14.61 -7.53 21.91
N ASN A 140 15.67 -6.87 22.40
CA ASN A 140 16.53 -5.98 21.62
C ASN A 140 17.76 -6.68 21.01
N SER A 141 17.86 -8.00 21.14
CA SER A 141 18.82 -8.84 20.42
C SER A 141 18.29 -9.34 19.08
N SER A 142 17.04 -9.05 18.77
CA SER A 142 16.35 -9.39 17.52
C SER A 142 16.28 -8.21 16.56
N SER A 143 15.67 -8.43 15.40
CA SER A 143 15.35 -7.39 14.43
C SER A 143 13.86 -7.35 14.12
N VAL A 144 13.39 -6.18 13.71
CA VAL A 144 12.01 -5.95 13.27
C VAL A 144 12.00 -5.63 11.79
N GLU A 145 11.19 -6.36 11.03
CA GLU A 145 10.93 -6.09 9.63
C GLU A 145 9.72 -5.16 9.49
N PHE A 146 9.89 -4.12 8.69
CA PHE A 146 8.82 -3.21 8.27
C PHE A 146 8.56 -3.42 6.79
N ARG A 147 7.29 -3.60 6.45
CA ARG A 147 6.82 -3.61 5.07
C ARG A 147 5.67 -2.63 4.93
N ILE A 148 5.90 -1.59 4.16
CA ILE A 148 5.00 -0.45 4.02
C ILE A 148 4.68 -0.27 2.55
N TYR A 149 3.39 -0.22 2.21
CA TYR A 149 2.90 0.14 0.90
C TYR A 149 2.21 1.50 1.01
N GLY A 150 2.48 2.37 0.04
CA GLY A 150 1.88 3.69 -0.04
C GLY A 150 1.35 3.97 -1.43
N ASN A 151 0.12 4.43 -1.52
CA ASN A 151 -0.55 4.76 -2.75
C ASN A 151 -0.88 6.25 -2.80
N ALA A 152 -0.45 6.92 -3.86
CA ALA A 152 -0.87 8.27 -4.18
C ALA A 152 -1.99 8.20 -5.21
N VAL A 153 -3.17 8.73 -4.86
CA VAL A 153 -4.33 8.73 -5.74
C VAL A 153 -4.61 10.13 -6.28
N ASN A 154 -5.14 10.21 -7.50
CA ASN A 154 -5.52 11.45 -8.15
C ASN A 154 -6.92 11.95 -7.73
N GLY A 155 -7.69 11.14 -7.00
CA GLY A 155 -9.00 11.51 -6.47
C GLY A 155 -10.13 11.52 -7.49
N ASN A 156 -9.97 10.88 -8.65
CA ASN A 156 -10.97 10.80 -9.71
C ASN A 156 -12.01 9.68 -9.51
N GLY A 157 -11.89 8.90 -8.42
CA GLY A 157 -12.79 7.81 -8.06
C GLY A 157 -12.55 6.49 -8.80
N ASN A 158 -11.46 6.37 -9.56
CA ASN A 158 -11.04 5.12 -10.20
C ASN A 158 -9.52 4.93 -10.07
N PRO A 159 -8.99 3.70 -10.24
CA PRO A 159 -7.57 3.42 -10.03
C PRO A 159 -6.65 3.91 -11.17
N TYR A 160 -7.20 4.44 -12.27
CA TYR A 160 -6.38 4.89 -13.39
C TYR A 160 -5.76 6.25 -13.11
N GLY A 161 -4.44 6.33 -13.31
CA GLY A 161 -3.66 7.54 -13.06
C GLY A 161 -3.20 7.68 -11.60
N ASP A 162 -3.41 6.65 -10.78
CA ASP A 162 -2.82 6.51 -9.45
C ASP A 162 -1.41 5.91 -9.56
N ALA A 163 -0.60 6.09 -8.52
CA ALA A 163 0.74 5.51 -8.45
C ALA A 163 1.06 5.08 -7.02
N TRP A 164 1.63 3.90 -6.86
CA TRP A 164 2.03 3.38 -5.56
C TRP A 164 3.47 2.88 -5.57
N ASN A 165 4.07 2.81 -4.39
CA ASN A 165 5.37 2.22 -4.17
C ASN A 165 5.43 1.58 -2.77
N TYR A 166 6.58 1.05 -2.37
CA TYR A 166 6.74 0.39 -1.08
C TYR A 166 8.11 0.67 -0.46
N LEU A 167 8.17 0.48 0.86
CA LEU A 167 9.40 0.36 1.65
C LEU A 167 9.43 -1.03 2.29
N ASP A 168 10.55 -1.71 2.18
CA ASP A 168 10.83 -2.99 2.84
C ASP A 168 12.22 -2.89 3.47
N PHE A 169 12.28 -2.87 4.81
CA PHE A 169 13.53 -2.71 5.54
C PHE A 169 13.50 -3.42 6.89
N LYS A 170 14.68 -3.58 7.47
CA LYS A 170 14.88 -4.18 8.78
C LYS A 170 15.61 -3.20 9.70
N ILE A 171 15.16 -3.11 10.95
CA ILE A 171 15.84 -2.39 12.02
C ILE A 171 16.23 -3.38 13.12
N GLY A 172 17.49 -3.38 13.54
CA GLY A 172 18.00 -4.18 14.65
C GLY A 172 17.82 -3.49 16.00
N GLY A 173 17.65 -4.27 17.06
CA GLY A 173 17.81 -3.76 18.42
C GLY A 173 19.28 -3.45 18.73
N VAL A 174 19.54 -2.76 19.84
CA VAL A 174 20.90 -2.33 20.22
C VAL A 174 21.84 -3.51 20.46
N GLU A 175 21.32 -4.69 20.84
CA GLU A 175 22.07 -5.92 21.01
C GLU A 175 22.02 -6.85 19.79
N TYR A 176 21.34 -6.44 18.71
CA TYR A 176 21.27 -7.23 17.47
C TYR A 176 22.60 -7.16 16.72
N PHE A 177 23.14 -8.33 16.39
CA PHE A 177 24.33 -8.52 15.57
C PHE A 177 23.93 -9.22 14.27
N ASP A 178 24.17 -8.56 13.13
CA ASP A 178 24.00 -9.22 11.84
C ASP A 178 25.22 -10.11 11.57
N ASP A 179 25.01 -11.40 11.37
CA ASP A 179 26.07 -12.42 11.14
C ASP A 179 26.97 -12.09 9.93
N LEU A 180 26.49 -11.21 9.02
CA LEU A 180 27.25 -10.73 7.88
C LEU A 180 28.42 -9.80 8.29
N SER A 181 28.27 -9.06 9.39
CA SER A 181 29.32 -8.16 9.89
C SER A 181 30.49 -8.90 10.58
N VAL A 182 30.26 -10.12 11.05
CA VAL A 182 31.27 -10.97 11.67
C VAL A 182 32.18 -11.57 10.60
N ARG A 183 31.66 -11.93 9.43
CA ARG A 183 32.42 -12.52 8.33
C ARG A 183 33.42 -11.56 7.69
N GLU A 184 33.12 -10.26 7.62
CA GLU A 184 34.07 -9.26 7.12
C GLU A 184 35.25 -9.00 8.08
N LYS A 185 35.03 -9.14 9.40
CA LYS A 185 36.15 -8.98 10.39
C LYS A 185 37.11 -10.16 10.39
N ASP A 186 36.65 -11.37 10.13
CA ASP A 186 37.49 -12.57 10.09
C ASP A 186 38.40 -12.63 8.86
N TYR A 187 38.10 -11.90 7.77
CA TYR A 187 38.90 -11.80 6.56
C TYR A 187 40.05 -10.75 6.65
N GLN A 188 40.05 -9.90 7.68
CA GLN A 188 41.06 -8.83 7.84
C GLN A 188 42.22 -9.26 8.74
N ILE A 189 42.29 -10.50 9.26
CA ILE A 189 43.30 -10.99 10.21
C ILE A 189 44.13 -12.15 9.62
N GLN A 190 44.36 -12.15 8.29
CA GLN A 190 45.37 -13.02 7.67
C GLN A 190 46.44 -12.23 6.93
#